data_30b409af015d9759089b00397c0ad592
#
_entry.id   30b409af015d9759089b00397c0ad592
#
_cell.length_a   1.000
_cell.length_b   1.000
_cell.length_c   1.000
_cell.angle_alpha   90.00
_cell.angle_beta   90.00
_cell.angle_gamma   90.00
#
_symmetry.space_group_name_H-M   'P 1'
#
loop_
_entity.id
_entity.type
_entity.pdbx_description
1 polymer ?
#
loop_
_entity_poly.entity_id
_entity_poly.type
_entity_poly.pdbx_seq_one_letter_code
_entity_poly.pdbx_strand_id
1 'polypeptide(L)'
;VGRHHDQVVERLLAGQVQLMFAAVGNVKAHIQAGKLKALGVTTAKRLPAFPEVPAIAEALPGYESSAWFGLFGPARMPAERIKQIGDAARHALQQADMRQRLEIEGAIPVGNSSEQFSAFVQSEIVRWAKVVKDRNIKAD
;
A
#
# COMPACT_ATOMS: atom_id res chain seq x y z
N VAL A 1 14.67 6.70 -3.02
CA VAL A 1 13.19 6.79 -2.94
C VAL A 1 12.74 7.50 -1.66
N GLY A 2 13.42 7.32 -0.52
CA GLY A 2 13.00 7.92 0.76
C GLY A 2 13.01 9.46 0.78
N ARG A 3 14.04 10.10 0.28
CA ARG A 3 14.26 11.56 0.41
C ARG A 3 13.14 12.46 -0.16
N HIS A 4 12.44 12.04 -1.21
CA HIS A 4 11.33 12.83 -1.76
C HIS A 4 10.07 12.80 -0.90
N HIS A 5 9.78 11.70 -0.24
CA HIS A 5 8.62 11.59 0.65
C HIS A 5 8.81 12.44 1.91
N ASP A 6 10.01 12.43 2.49
CA ASP A 6 10.33 13.23 3.68
C ASP A 6 10.16 14.73 3.40
N GLN A 7 10.60 15.21 2.24
CA GLN A 7 10.43 16.60 1.82
C GLN A 7 8.95 17.02 1.69
N VAL A 8 8.07 16.11 1.23
CA VAL A 8 6.64 16.44 1.11
C VAL A 8 5.97 16.48 2.48
N VAL A 9 6.34 15.59 3.40
CA VAL A 9 5.87 15.63 4.79
C VAL A 9 6.31 16.93 5.47
N GLU A 10 7.56 17.35 5.28
CA GLU A 10 8.07 18.62 5.80
C GLU A 10 7.27 19.82 5.26
N ARG A 11 6.94 19.85 3.97
CA ARG A 11 6.10 20.89 3.37
C ARG A 11 4.69 20.93 3.94
N LEU A 12 4.11 19.76 4.22
CA LEU A 12 2.80 19.68 4.88
C LEU A 12 2.87 20.22 6.32
N LEU A 13 3.90 19.85 7.07
CA LEU A 13 4.13 20.34 8.43
C LEU A 13 4.38 21.84 8.47
N ALA A 14 5.01 22.40 7.44
CA ALA A 14 5.26 23.82 7.28
C ALA A 14 4.04 24.60 6.73
N GLY A 15 2.91 23.92 6.43
CA GLY A 15 1.70 24.56 5.89
C GLY A 15 1.82 24.99 4.42
N GLN A 16 2.87 24.57 3.71
CA GLN A 16 3.05 24.88 2.29
C GLN A 16 2.12 24.08 1.37
N VAL A 17 1.65 22.92 1.84
CA VAL A 17 0.58 22.14 1.22
C VAL A 17 -0.47 21.80 2.28
N GLN A 18 -1.74 21.67 1.86
CA GLN A 18 -2.87 21.51 2.77
C GLN A 18 -3.24 20.05 2.99
N LEU A 19 -2.87 19.16 2.06
CA LEU A 19 -3.25 17.75 2.05
C LEU A 19 -2.19 16.93 1.31
N MET A 20 -1.99 15.71 1.75
CA MET A 20 -1.21 14.71 1.01
C MET A 20 -1.77 13.30 1.18
N PHE A 21 -1.52 12.43 0.22
CA PHE A 21 -1.61 10.98 0.39
C PHE A 21 -0.24 10.45 0.77
N ALA A 22 -0.16 9.72 1.86
CA ALA A 22 1.10 9.23 2.42
C ALA A 22 1.00 7.77 2.85
N ALA A 23 2.12 7.05 2.79
CA ALA A 23 2.23 5.77 3.47
C ALA A 23 2.22 5.97 4.99
N VAL A 24 1.58 5.04 5.70
CA VAL A 24 1.40 5.11 7.16
C VAL A 24 2.73 5.29 7.89
N GLY A 25 3.76 4.52 7.53
CA GLY A 25 5.09 4.60 8.16
C GLY A 25 5.69 6.01 8.16
N ASN A 26 5.41 6.81 7.11
CA ASN A 26 5.98 8.16 6.99
C ASN A 26 5.27 9.21 7.85
N VAL A 27 4.04 8.98 8.26
CA VAL A 27 3.20 10.00 8.94
C VAL A 27 2.73 9.60 10.34
N LYS A 28 2.83 8.32 10.71
CA LYS A 28 2.33 7.77 11.97
C LYS A 28 2.83 8.54 13.19
N ALA A 29 4.13 8.79 13.28
CA ALA A 29 4.73 9.52 14.39
C ALA A 29 4.21 10.97 14.49
N HIS A 30 4.00 11.64 13.35
CA HIS A 30 3.47 12.99 13.31
C HIS A 30 1.99 13.07 13.70
N ILE A 31 1.20 12.05 13.33
CA ILE A 31 -0.20 11.92 13.75
C ILE A 31 -0.28 11.69 15.25
N GLN A 32 0.52 10.76 15.78
CA GLN A 32 0.58 10.48 17.23
C GLN A 32 1.04 11.70 18.05
N ALA A 33 1.93 12.51 17.49
CA ALA A 33 2.38 13.76 18.11
C ALA A 33 1.38 14.93 17.93
N GLY A 34 0.22 14.70 17.30
CA GLY A 34 -0.79 15.74 17.06
C GLY A 34 -0.39 16.81 16.03
N LYS A 35 0.73 16.60 15.30
CA LYS A 35 1.22 17.55 14.29
C LYS A 35 0.49 17.39 12.94
N LEU A 36 -0.07 16.23 12.68
CA LEU A 36 -0.87 15.92 11.48
C LEU A 36 -2.18 15.29 11.92
N LYS A 37 -3.22 15.51 11.12
CA LYS A 37 -4.53 14.88 11.28
C LYS A 37 -4.76 13.89 10.13
N ALA A 38 -4.99 12.62 10.46
CA ALA A 38 -5.46 11.64 9.49
C ALA A 38 -6.94 11.91 9.19
N LEU A 39 -7.28 12.09 7.93
CA LEU A 39 -8.64 12.38 7.47
C LEU A 39 -9.38 11.14 6.99
N GLY A 40 -8.65 10.16 6.46
CA GLY A 40 -9.19 8.92 5.95
C GLY A 40 -8.08 7.99 5.47
N VAL A 41 -8.39 6.69 5.39
CA VAL A 41 -7.51 5.69 4.79
C VAL A 41 -8.05 5.29 3.42
N THR A 42 -7.13 4.97 2.49
CA THR A 42 -7.45 4.63 1.10
C THR A 42 -7.77 3.15 0.88
N THR A 43 -7.61 2.34 1.91
CA THR A 43 -7.99 0.93 1.93
C THR A 43 -9.51 0.77 1.98
N ALA A 44 -10.03 -0.37 1.51
CA ALA A 44 -11.47 -0.67 1.53
C ALA A 44 -12.07 -0.70 2.95
N LYS A 45 -11.24 -0.97 3.96
CA LYS A 45 -11.62 -0.99 5.39
C LYS A 45 -10.64 -0.16 6.20
N ARG A 46 -11.06 0.24 7.41
CA ARG A 46 -10.18 0.92 8.37
C ARG A 46 -8.93 0.09 8.67
N LEU A 47 -7.82 0.75 8.90
CA LEU A 47 -6.58 0.09 9.28
C LEU A 47 -6.58 -0.24 10.78
N PRO A 48 -6.10 -1.41 11.20
CA PRO A 48 -5.93 -1.73 12.63
C PRO A 48 -5.03 -0.74 13.37
N ALA A 49 -4.05 -0.16 12.66
CA ALA A 49 -3.14 0.85 13.23
C ALA A 49 -3.82 2.19 13.52
N PHE A 50 -4.98 2.48 12.91
CA PHE A 50 -5.78 3.70 13.05
C PHE A 50 -7.27 3.39 13.01
N PRO A 51 -7.82 2.69 14.00
CA PRO A 51 -9.22 2.24 13.99
C PRO A 51 -10.23 3.40 14.01
N GLU A 52 -9.82 4.55 14.54
CA GLU A 52 -10.61 5.77 14.59
C GLU A 52 -10.69 6.52 13.25
N VAL A 53 -9.74 6.24 12.32
CA VAL A 53 -9.70 6.93 11.02
C VAL A 53 -10.62 6.20 10.04
N PRO A 54 -11.62 6.88 9.46
CA PRO A 54 -12.57 6.24 8.55
C PRO A 54 -11.89 5.80 7.24
N ALA A 55 -12.39 4.73 6.63
CA ALA A 55 -12.06 4.42 5.25
C ALA A 55 -12.81 5.38 4.31
N ILE A 56 -12.15 5.86 3.25
CA ILE A 56 -12.81 6.69 2.23
C ILE A 56 -14.00 5.93 1.61
N ALA A 57 -13.92 4.60 1.53
CA ALA A 57 -14.99 3.74 1.07
C ALA A 57 -16.29 3.86 1.89
N GLU A 58 -16.24 4.31 3.15
CA GLU A 58 -17.43 4.54 3.98
C GLU A 58 -18.28 5.71 3.45
N ALA A 59 -17.64 6.71 2.85
CA ALA A 59 -18.31 7.85 2.22
C ALA A 59 -18.47 7.71 0.70
N LEU A 60 -17.56 6.96 0.06
CA LEU A 60 -17.55 6.71 -1.39
C LEU A 60 -17.50 5.21 -1.65
N PRO A 61 -18.64 4.52 -1.68
CA PRO A 61 -18.70 3.07 -1.92
C PRO A 61 -17.97 2.66 -3.19
N GLY A 62 -17.13 1.62 -3.10
CA GLY A 62 -16.29 1.14 -4.21
C GLY A 62 -14.95 1.85 -4.37
N TYR A 63 -14.66 2.88 -3.56
CA TYR A 63 -13.34 3.48 -3.53
C TYR A 63 -12.33 2.55 -2.85
N GLU A 64 -11.25 2.28 -3.54
CA GLU A 64 -10.06 1.61 -2.98
C GLU A 64 -8.82 2.02 -3.76
N SER A 65 -7.77 2.43 -3.05
CA SER A 65 -6.46 2.71 -3.63
C SER A 65 -5.39 2.32 -2.61
N SER A 66 -4.83 1.13 -2.79
CA SER A 66 -3.78 0.62 -1.91
C SER A 66 -2.47 0.49 -2.66
N ALA A 67 -1.38 0.96 -2.07
CA ALA A 67 -0.05 0.58 -2.53
C ALA A 67 0.20 -0.88 -2.15
N TRP A 68 0.75 -1.66 -3.07
CA TRP A 68 1.07 -3.06 -2.82
C TRP A 68 2.49 -3.39 -3.29
N PHE A 69 3.08 -4.42 -2.69
CA PHE A 69 4.40 -4.93 -3.02
C PHE A 69 4.31 -6.40 -3.37
N GLY A 70 5.06 -6.82 -4.38
CA GLY A 70 5.10 -8.21 -4.81
C GLY A 70 6.49 -8.67 -5.20
N LEU A 71 6.72 -9.98 -5.09
CA LEU A 71 7.92 -10.63 -5.59
C LEU A 71 7.71 -11.05 -7.04
N PHE A 72 8.63 -10.63 -7.91
CA PHE A 72 8.63 -10.99 -9.31
C PHE A 72 9.92 -11.73 -9.66
N GLY A 73 9.81 -12.71 -10.52
CA GLY A 73 10.94 -13.44 -11.08
C GLY A 73 11.05 -13.29 -12.59
N PRO A 74 12.18 -13.70 -13.19
CA PRO A 74 12.32 -13.74 -14.65
C PRO A 74 11.23 -14.59 -15.32
N ALA A 75 10.78 -14.17 -16.50
CA ALA A 75 9.66 -14.82 -17.22
C ALA A 75 9.85 -16.33 -17.51
N ARG A 76 11.10 -16.80 -17.54
CA ARG A 76 11.45 -18.23 -17.80
C ARG A 76 11.93 -18.95 -16.54
N MET A 77 11.55 -18.51 -15.35
CA MET A 77 11.90 -19.21 -14.12
C MET A 77 11.16 -20.56 -14.06
N PRO A 78 11.83 -21.67 -13.70
CA PRO A 78 11.19 -22.97 -13.54
C PRO A 78 10.06 -22.91 -12.48
N ALA A 79 8.92 -23.56 -12.75
CA ALA A 79 7.74 -23.54 -11.87
C ALA A 79 8.05 -24.01 -10.44
N GLU A 80 8.94 -25.00 -10.28
CA GLU A 80 9.39 -25.47 -8.97
C GLU A 80 10.09 -24.37 -8.17
N ARG A 81 10.92 -23.55 -8.82
CA ARG A 81 11.59 -22.40 -8.17
C ARG A 81 10.59 -21.32 -7.77
N ILE A 82 9.60 -21.04 -8.62
CA ILE A 82 8.51 -20.11 -8.29
C ILE A 82 7.79 -20.61 -7.03
N LYS A 83 7.45 -21.91 -6.98
CA LYS A 83 6.80 -22.53 -5.84
C LYS A 83 7.67 -22.43 -4.56
N GLN A 84 8.94 -22.80 -4.62
CA GLN A 84 9.87 -22.74 -3.48
C GLN A 84 9.99 -21.32 -2.91
N ILE A 85 10.17 -20.32 -3.78
CA ILE A 85 10.27 -18.90 -3.36
C ILE A 85 8.95 -18.42 -2.76
N GLY A 86 7.81 -18.75 -3.38
CA GLY A 86 6.50 -18.40 -2.88
C GLY A 86 6.20 -19.02 -1.52
N ASP A 87 6.54 -20.29 -1.31
CA ASP A 87 6.38 -20.98 -0.03
C ASP A 87 7.24 -20.34 1.06
N ALA A 88 8.50 -20.05 0.74
CA ALA A 88 9.43 -19.38 1.66
C ALA A 88 8.93 -17.96 2.03
N ALA A 89 8.44 -17.20 1.07
CA ALA A 89 7.89 -15.88 1.30
C ALA A 89 6.62 -15.94 2.20
N ARG A 90 5.70 -16.86 1.92
CA ARG A 90 4.51 -17.07 2.78
C ARG A 90 4.88 -17.47 4.18
N HIS A 91 5.85 -18.37 4.33
CA HIS A 91 6.35 -18.76 5.64
C HIS A 91 6.94 -17.57 6.40
N ALA A 92 7.76 -16.74 5.74
CA ALA A 92 8.33 -15.54 6.35
C ALA A 92 7.25 -14.55 6.81
N LEU A 93 6.20 -14.35 6.01
CA LEU A 93 5.07 -13.46 6.35
C LEU A 93 4.24 -13.97 7.55
N GLN A 94 4.36 -15.23 7.92
CA GLN A 94 3.67 -15.80 9.09
C GLN A 94 4.47 -15.63 10.39
N GLN A 95 5.77 -15.32 10.31
CA GLN A 95 6.61 -15.13 11.49
C GLN A 95 6.18 -13.89 12.29
N ALA A 96 6.19 -14.00 13.61
CA ALA A 96 5.70 -12.95 14.50
C ALA A 96 6.48 -11.63 14.37
N ASP A 97 7.81 -11.72 14.25
CA ASP A 97 8.68 -10.57 14.08
C ASP A 97 8.44 -9.84 12.73
N MET A 98 8.21 -10.61 11.67
CA MET A 98 7.85 -10.04 10.36
C MET A 98 6.50 -9.34 10.41
N ARG A 99 5.49 -9.96 11.02
CA ARG A 99 4.16 -9.35 11.19
C ARG A 99 4.23 -8.06 11.98
N GLN A 100 4.98 -8.04 13.07
CA GLN A 100 5.17 -6.85 13.90
C GLN A 100 5.82 -5.71 13.12
N ARG A 101 6.86 -6.00 12.32
CA ARG A 101 7.50 -4.99 11.45
C ARG A 101 6.54 -4.42 10.42
N LEU A 102 5.76 -5.28 9.75
CA LEU A 102 4.77 -4.85 8.76
C LEU A 102 3.67 -4.00 9.40
N GLU A 103 3.21 -4.36 10.61
CA GLU A 103 2.21 -3.58 11.35
C GLU A 103 2.72 -2.18 11.72
N ILE A 104 3.99 -2.05 12.12
CA ILE A 104 4.63 -0.74 12.37
C ILE A 104 4.57 0.14 11.12
N GLU A 105 4.83 -0.44 9.95
CA GLU A 105 4.75 0.25 8.65
C GLU A 105 3.31 0.44 8.13
N GLY A 106 2.31 -0.08 8.83
CA GLY A 106 0.91 -0.06 8.38
C GLY A 106 0.65 -0.97 7.18
N ALA A 107 1.51 -1.96 6.94
CA ALA A 107 1.37 -2.92 5.86
C ALA A 107 0.64 -4.18 6.33
N ILE A 108 -0.22 -4.72 5.46
CA ILE A 108 -1.00 -5.94 5.71
C ILE A 108 -0.35 -7.09 4.94
N PRO A 109 0.17 -8.14 5.63
CA PRO A 109 0.69 -9.31 4.94
C PRO A 109 -0.44 -10.10 4.28
N VAL A 110 -0.37 -10.32 2.97
CA VAL A 110 -1.39 -11.06 2.20
C VAL A 110 -0.95 -12.50 1.93
N GLY A 111 0.24 -12.71 1.37
CA GLY A 111 0.80 -14.04 1.12
C GLY A 111 0.04 -14.85 0.05
N ASN A 112 -0.36 -14.22 -1.05
CA ASN A 112 -1.02 -14.88 -2.18
C ASN A 112 -0.19 -16.04 -2.75
N SER A 113 -0.86 -17.02 -3.38
CA SER A 113 -0.21 -17.93 -4.30
C SER A 113 0.24 -17.21 -5.57
N SER A 114 1.10 -17.86 -6.38
CA SER A 114 1.55 -17.30 -7.66
C SER A 114 0.37 -17.01 -8.60
N GLU A 115 -0.61 -17.92 -8.65
CA GLU A 115 -1.82 -17.78 -9.48
C GLU A 115 -2.71 -16.64 -8.99
N GLN A 116 -2.94 -16.58 -7.68
CA GLN A 116 -3.72 -15.50 -7.05
C GLN A 116 -3.08 -14.14 -7.27
N PHE A 117 -1.74 -14.06 -7.11
CA PHE A 117 -1.01 -12.83 -7.33
C PHE A 117 -1.02 -12.41 -8.80
N SER A 118 -0.88 -13.36 -9.73
CA SER A 118 -0.98 -13.10 -11.17
C SER A 118 -2.37 -12.54 -11.54
N ALA A 119 -3.44 -13.15 -11.04
CA ALA A 119 -4.80 -12.67 -11.27
C ALA A 119 -5.02 -11.27 -10.69
N PHE A 120 -4.49 -11.01 -9.48
CA PHE A 120 -4.52 -9.68 -8.87
C PHE A 120 -3.81 -8.64 -9.72
N VAL A 121 -2.59 -8.92 -10.18
CA VAL A 121 -1.82 -8.00 -11.04
C VAL A 121 -2.59 -7.68 -12.33
N GLN A 122 -3.21 -8.69 -12.96
CA GLN A 122 -4.02 -8.47 -14.16
C GLN A 122 -5.24 -7.58 -13.87
N SER A 123 -5.92 -7.78 -12.76
CA SER A 123 -7.06 -6.93 -12.37
C SER A 123 -6.63 -5.48 -12.11
N GLU A 124 -5.47 -5.27 -11.48
CA GLU A 124 -4.91 -3.94 -11.26
C GLU A 124 -4.55 -3.24 -12.58
N ILE A 125 -3.94 -3.97 -13.53
CA ILE A 125 -3.62 -3.42 -14.85
C ILE A 125 -4.90 -2.93 -15.55
N VAL A 126 -5.95 -3.74 -15.56
CA VAL A 126 -7.23 -3.37 -16.19
C VAL A 126 -7.87 -2.18 -15.49
N ARG A 127 -7.90 -2.20 -14.15
CA ARG A 127 -8.47 -1.11 -13.34
C ARG A 127 -7.77 0.21 -13.60
N TRP A 128 -6.44 0.22 -13.51
CA TRP A 128 -5.67 1.45 -13.68
C TRP A 128 -5.63 1.93 -15.12
N ALA A 129 -5.60 1.03 -16.11
CA ALA A 129 -5.71 1.40 -17.52
C ALA A 129 -7.02 2.15 -17.79
N LYS A 130 -8.14 1.71 -17.19
CA LYS A 130 -9.41 2.41 -17.27
C LYS A 130 -9.33 3.82 -16.66
N VAL A 131 -8.79 3.96 -15.46
CA VAL A 131 -8.65 5.26 -14.78
C VAL A 131 -7.79 6.22 -15.61
N VAL A 132 -6.63 5.76 -16.09
CA VAL A 132 -5.72 6.55 -16.93
C VAL A 132 -6.44 7.04 -18.20
N LYS A 133 -7.17 6.15 -18.87
CA LYS A 133 -7.94 6.49 -20.08
C LYS A 133 -9.07 7.48 -19.77
N ASP A 134 -9.92 7.18 -18.78
CA ASP A 134 -11.11 7.98 -18.46
C ASP A 134 -10.74 9.40 -17.97
N ARG A 135 -9.57 9.55 -17.36
CA ARG A 135 -9.07 10.82 -16.82
C ARG A 135 -8.02 11.49 -17.70
N ASN A 136 -7.73 10.91 -18.88
CA ASN A 136 -6.72 11.43 -19.81
C ASN A 136 -5.38 11.73 -19.13
N ILE A 137 -4.95 10.84 -18.22
CA ILE A 137 -3.68 10.97 -17.49
C ILE A 137 -2.55 10.66 -18.46
N LYS A 138 -1.60 11.58 -18.60
CA LYS A 138 -0.40 11.42 -19.42
C LYS A 138 0.79 11.27 -18.50
N ALA A 139 1.70 10.34 -18.83
CA ALA A 139 3.01 10.30 -18.23
C ALA A 139 3.86 11.39 -18.88
N ASP A 140 4.51 12.22 -18.06
CA ASP A 140 5.53 13.16 -18.49
C ASP A 140 6.86 12.44 -18.77
#